data_03c27948e4b97aaa557c417717d8931f
#
_entry.id   03c27948e4b97aaa557c417717d8931f
#
_cell.length_a   1.000
_cell.length_b   1.000
_cell.length_c   1.000
_cell.angle_alpha   90.00
_cell.angle_beta   90.00
_cell.angle_gamma   90.00
#
_symmetry.space_group_name_H-M   'P 1'
#
loop_
_entity.id
_entity.type
_entity.pdbx_description
1 polymer ?
#
loop_
_entity_poly.entity_id
_entity_poly.type
_entity_poly.pdbx_seq_one_letter_code
_entity_poly.pdbx_strand_id
1 'polypeptide(L)'
;MNKDNLFSQIFGKVAKINFFKPLQELINSFYVKLFKIDMSEFKPASEYKNLNELFTRELLKPREFDAADEIFISPVDGTCLSFGTTKELEAFSIKGMSYGLKELLGQGEFEGEFDFANIYLSPKDYHHYHAPSDITIKKAVYIPGKLYSVAVKWLGKVDSLYTKNERVALLCEMKNGKKLWLVFVGALNVGKMKFCFDDRIQTNAMANFTQIYEYENLHIKKGERLGNFELGSTIVILSEKDAIEYNLFENKELKFAEAIGRIREI
;
A
#
# COMPACT_ATOMS: atom_id res chain seq x y z
N MET A 1 -17.24 -3.64 -17.99
CA MET A 1 -16.54 -2.74 -17.03
C MET A 1 -17.47 -2.50 -15.85
N ASN A 2 -17.01 -2.70 -14.61
CA ASN A 2 -17.86 -2.50 -13.43
C ASN A 2 -18.08 -0.97 -13.20
N LYS A 3 -19.27 -0.59 -12.67
CA LYS A 3 -19.62 0.83 -12.42
C LYS A 3 -18.60 1.53 -11.50
N ASP A 4 -18.08 0.82 -10.49
CA ASP A 4 -17.10 1.35 -9.54
C ASP A 4 -15.74 1.63 -10.23
N ASN A 5 -15.31 0.75 -11.13
CA ASN A 5 -14.08 0.96 -11.89
C ASN A 5 -14.23 2.14 -12.87
N LEU A 6 -15.41 2.29 -13.49
CA LEU A 6 -15.70 3.45 -14.36
C LEU A 6 -15.68 4.76 -13.57
N PHE A 7 -16.33 4.78 -12.39
CA PHE A 7 -16.33 5.95 -11.51
C PHE A 7 -14.91 6.32 -11.06
N SER A 8 -14.11 5.34 -10.66
CA SER A 8 -12.70 5.54 -10.28
C SER A 8 -11.86 6.09 -11.44
N GLN A 9 -12.09 5.61 -12.67
CA GLN A 9 -11.40 6.15 -13.84
C GLN A 9 -11.80 7.60 -14.14
N ILE A 10 -13.09 7.92 -14.03
CA ILE A 10 -13.59 9.30 -14.24
C ILE A 10 -13.01 10.22 -13.16
N PHE A 11 -13.08 9.82 -11.90
CA PHE A 11 -12.53 10.61 -10.79
C PHE A 11 -11.01 10.81 -10.95
N GLY A 12 -10.27 9.76 -11.31
CA GLY A 12 -8.83 9.86 -11.59
C GLY A 12 -8.50 10.81 -12.74
N LYS A 13 -9.35 10.89 -13.79
CA LYS A 13 -9.22 11.87 -14.87
C LYS A 13 -9.51 13.28 -14.38
N VAL A 14 -10.59 13.48 -13.62
CA VAL A 14 -10.96 14.79 -13.06
C VAL A 14 -9.88 15.30 -12.10
N ALA A 15 -9.32 14.43 -11.27
CA ALA A 15 -8.25 14.80 -10.35
C ALA A 15 -6.95 15.27 -11.05
N LYS A 16 -6.76 14.92 -12.33
CA LYS A 16 -5.62 15.33 -13.17
C LYS A 16 -5.89 16.60 -14.00
N ILE A 17 -7.11 17.17 -13.94
CA ILE A 17 -7.42 18.41 -14.64
C ILE A 17 -6.70 19.56 -13.94
N ASN A 18 -5.98 20.37 -14.73
CA ASN A 18 -5.40 21.61 -14.26
C ASN A 18 -6.43 22.73 -14.47
N PHE A 19 -7.01 23.22 -13.40
CA PHE A 19 -7.87 24.39 -13.43
C PHE A 19 -7.03 25.68 -13.45
N PHE A 20 -7.67 26.82 -13.76
CA PHE A 20 -6.98 28.11 -13.60
C PHE A 20 -6.59 28.34 -12.13
N LYS A 21 -5.45 28.98 -11.94
CA LYS A 21 -4.73 29.00 -10.65
C LYS A 21 -5.59 29.32 -9.43
N PRO A 22 -6.40 30.41 -9.38
CA PRO A 22 -7.23 30.72 -8.19
C PRO A 22 -8.25 29.63 -7.84
N LEU A 23 -8.86 28.99 -8.85
CA LEU A 23 -9.81 27.90 -8.63
C LEU A 23 -9.08 26.64 -8.11
N GLN A 24 -7.92 26.36 -8.67
CA GLN A 24 -7.12 25.22 -8.22
C GLN A 24 -6.65 25.38 -6.76
N GLU A 25 -6.20 26.57 -6.40
CA GLU A 25 -5.82 26.89 -5.01
C GLU A 25 -6.99 26.69 -4.03
N LEU A 26 -8.19 27.13 -4.44
CA LEU A 26 -9.42 26.96 -3.65
C LEU A 26 -9.75 25.45 -3.48
N ILE A 27 -9.70 24.68 -4.56
CA ILE A 27 -9.96 23.23 -4.56
C ILE A 27 -8.94 22.53 -3.65
N ASN A 28 -7.67 22.81 -3.80
CA ASN A 28 -6.59 22.21 -3.01
C ASN A 28 -6.73 22.55 -1.52
N SER A 29 -6.99 23.83 -1.21
CA SER A 29 -7.18 24.29 0.17
C SER A 29 -8.41 23.66 0.82
N PHE A 30 -9.51 23.56 0.06
CA PHE A 30 -10.72 22.87 0.52
C PHE A 30 -10.44 21.39 0.80
N TYR A 31 -9.71 20.70 -0.09
CA TYR A 31 -9.33 19.29 0.08
C TYR A 31 -8.48 19.09 1.33
N VAL A 32 -7.44 19.90 1.52
CA VAL A 32 -6.56 19.86 2.71
C VAL A 32 -7.37 20.06 3.98
N LYS A 33 -8.28 21.05 4.00
CA LYS A 33 -9.14 21.32 5.15
C LYS A 33 -10.14 20.21 5.43
N LEU A 34 -10.78 19.67 4.38
CA LEU A 34 -11.78 18.60 4.48
C LEU A 34 -11.20 17.32 5.09
N PHE A 35 -10.01 16.93 4.64
CA PHE A 35 -9.35 15.71 5.10
C PHE A 35 -8.36 15.96 6.25
N LYS A 36 -8.25 17.21 6.72
CA LYS A 36 -7.34 17.62 7.83
C LYS A 36 -5.89 17.18 7.56
N ILE A 37 -5.42 17.43 6.33
CA ILE A 37 -4.06 17.04 5.91
C ILE A 37 -3.05 17.95 6.60
N ASP A 38 -2.09 17.36 7.30
CA ASP A 38 -0.92 18.08 7.79
C ASP A 38 0.04 18.32 6.60
N MET A 39 0.27 19.58 6.26
CA MET A 39 1.13 20.00 5.17
C MET A 39 2.55 20.38 5.62
N SER A 40 2.90 20.20 6.90
CA SER A 40 4.19 20.65 7.47
C SER A 40 5.42 20.02 6.82
N GLU A 41 5.28 18.80 6.28
CA GLU A 41 6.36 18.08 5.61
C GLU A 41 6.31 18.22 4.06
N PHE A 42 5.35 19.00 3.52
CA PHE A 42 5.04 19.06 2.09
C PHE A 42 5.05 20.51 1.58
N LYS A 43 5.06 20.69 0.26
CA LYS A 43 4.86 21.99 -0.35
C LYS A 43 3.49 22.58 0.05
N PRO A 44 3.36 23.91 0.08
CA PRO A 44 2.05 24.55 0.27
C PRO A 44 1.00 24.03 -0.72
N ALA A 45 -0.24 23.87 -0.28
CA ALA A 45 -1.33 23.34 -1.12
C ALA A 45 -1.55 24.12 -2.42
N SER A 46 -1.24 25.42 -2.42
CA SER A 46 -1.33 26.32 -3.59
C SER A 46 -0.32 26.01 -4.71
N GLU A 47 0.75 25.26 -4.43
CA GLU A 47 1.79 24.95 -5.42
C GLU A 47 1.47 23.71 -6.28
N TYR A 48 0.46 22.91 -5.90
CA TYR A 48 0.07 21.73 -6.67
C TYR A 48 -0.87 22.10 -7.82
N LYS A 49 -0.55 21.65 -9.04
CA LYS A 49 -1.26 21.98 -10.27
C LYS A 49 -2.65 21.34 -10.37
N ASN A 50 -2.87 20.24 -9.65
CA ASN A 50 -4.13 19.51 -9.63
C ASN A 50 -4.24 18.64 -8.36
N LEU A 51 -5.42 18.06 -8.12
CA LEU A 51 -5.66 17.20 -6.95
C LEU A 51 -4.81 15.93 -6.95
N ASN A 52 -4.48 15.39 -8.11
CA ASN A 52 -3.63 14.20 -8.18
C ASN A 52 -2.20 14.49 -7.68
N GLU A 53 -1.62 15.63 -8.08
CA GLU A 53 -0.30 16.05 -7.56
C GLU A 53 -0.34 16.28 -6.05
N LEU A 54 -1.41 16.91 -5.53
CA LEU A 54 -1.58 17.09 -4.09
C LEU A 54 -1.73 15.76 -3.36
N PHE A 55 -2.45 14.82 -3.93
CA PHE A 55 -2.65 13.49 -3.35
C PHE A 55 -1.35 12.67 -3.34
N THR A 56 -0.60 12.70 -4.43
CA THR A 56 0.71 12.05 -4.56
C THR A 56 1.86 12.98 -4.18
N ARG A 57 1.62 13.89 -3.23
CA ARG A 57 2.61 14.85 -2.75
C ARG A 57 3.87 14.17 -2.23
N GLU A 58 5.00 14.77 -2.50
CA GLU A 58 6.30 14.28 -2.07
C GLU A 58 6.78 15.02 -0.82
N LEU A 59 7.51 14.33 0.04
CA LEU A 59 8.16 14.93 1.19
C LEU A 59 9.21 15.96 0.73
N LEU A 60 9.25 17.11 1.40
CA LEU A 60 10.28 18.14 1.15
C LEU A 60 11.67 17.66 1.55
N LYS A 61 11.74 16.80 2.57
CA LYS A 61 12.98 16.18 3.05
C LYS A 61 12.69 14.71 3.35
N PRO A 62 13.62 13.81 3.06
CA PRO A 62 13.52 12.42 3.51
C PRO A 62 13.34 12.37 5.03
N ARG A 63 12.47 11.49 5.51
CA ARG A 63 12.37 11.20 6.93
C ARG A 63 13.55 10.35 7.37
N GLU A 64 14.09 10.66 8.52
CA GLU A 64 15.12 9.86 9.16
C GLU A 64 14.51 8.58 9.72
N PHE A 65 15.27 7.49 9.69
CA PHE A 65 14.92 6.20 10.29
C PHE A 65 16.16 5.51 10.84
N ASP A 66 15.95 4.58 11.74
CA ASP A 66 17.03 3.73 12.25
C ASP A 66 17.59 2.83 11.14
N ALA A 67 18.86 3.02 10.83
CA ALA A 67 19.53 2.31 9.75
C ALA A 67 19.97 0.87 10.13
N ALA A 68 19.86 0.49 11.42
CA ALA A 68 20.25 -0.86 11.86
C ALA A 68 19.47 -1.94 11.10
N ASP A 69 20.17 -2.95 10.62
CA ASP A 69 19.61 -3.98 9.72
C ASP A 69 18.42 -4.72 10.32
N GLU A 70 18.41 -4.91 11.64
CA GLU A 70 17.34 -5.58 12.37
C GLU A 70 16.08 -4.71 12.54
N ILE A 71 16.13 -3.41 12.29
CA ILE A 71 14.95 -2.55 12.44
C ILE A 71 14.08 -2.61 11.18
N PHE A 72 12.82 -3.01 11.39
CA PHE A 72 11.79 -3.03 10.37
C PHE A 72 10.92 -1.77 10.48
N ILE A 73 10.91 -0.95 9.44
CA ILE A 73 10.20 0.34 9.43
C ILE A 73 8.83 0.23 8.75
N SER A 74 7.92 1.13 9.08
CA SER A 74 6.66 1.27 8.35
C SER A 74 6.92 1.65 6.90
N PRO A 75 6.41 0.89 5.93
CA PRO A 75 6.57 1.22 4.52
C PRO A 75 5.72 2.42 4.08
N VAL A 76 4.77 2.88 4.89
CA VAL A 76 3.76 3.89 4.54
C VAL A 76 3.32 4.69 5.75
N ASP A 77 2.65 5.83 5.51
CA ASP A 77 1.75 6.45 6.49
C ASP A 77 0.42 5.70 6.48
N GLY A 78 -0.24 5.61 7.64
CA GLY A 78 -1.55 4.99 7.72
C GLY A 78 -1.93 4.57 9.12
N THR A 79 -2.97 3.77 9.22
CA THR A 79 -3.45 3.20 10.49
C THR A 79 -3.36 1.69 10.45
N CYS A 80 -2.70 1.07 11.43
CA CYS A 80 -2.71 -0.37 11.62
C CYS A 80 -4.12 -0.82 12.03
N LEU A 81 -4.86 -1.46 11.12
CA LEU A 81 -6.22 -1.92 11.40
C LEU A 81 -6.25 -3.28 12.10
N SER A 82 -5.27 -4.12 11.82
CA SER A 82 -5.13 -5.43 12.42
C SER A 82 -3.73 -5.98 12.20
N PHE A 83 -3.28 -6.83 13.09
CA PHE A 83 -2.03 -7.58 12.99
C PHE A 83 -2.18 -8.90 13.75
N GLY A 84 -1.30 -9.84 13.50
CA GLY A 84 -1.31 -11.15 14.15
C GLY A 84 -0.63 -12.22 13.34
N THR A 85 -0.93 -13.48 13.66
CA THR A 85 -0.43 -14.65 12.94
C THR A 85 -1.58 -15.36 12.22
N THR A 86 -1.35 -15.81 11.00
CA THR A 86 -2.32 -16.64 10.26
C THR A 86 -2.37 -18.05 10.87
N LYS A 87 -3.52 -18.70 10.78
CA LYS A 87 -3.65 -20.11 11.16
C LYS A 87 -3.66 -20.93 9.87
N GLU A 88 -2.60 -21.70 9.63
CA GLU A 88 -2.42 -22.49 8.41
C GLU A 88 -2.58 -21.65 7.13
N LEU A 89 -2.97 -22.25 6.01
CA LEU A 89 -3.23 -21.55 4.75
C LEU A 89 -4.53 -20.72 4.76
N GLU A 90 -5.24 -20.72 5.89
CA GLU A 90 -6.48 -19.99 6.06
C GLU A 90 -6.22 -18.61 6.68
N ALA A 91 -6.77 -17.67 6.04
CA ALA A 91 -7.31 -16.40 6.47
C ALA A 91 -6.69 -15.69 7.68
N PHE A 92 -6.03 -14.60 7.42
CA PHE A 92 -5.93 -13.54 8.41
C PHE A 92 -7.28 -12.80 8.50
N SER A 93 -7.64 -12.35 9.70
CA SER A 93 -8.90 -11.65 9.92
C SER A 93 -8.67 -10.14 10.02
N ILE A 94 -9.44 -9.37 9.25
CA ILE A 94 -9.50 -7.92 9.38
C ILE A 94 -10.93 -7.54 9.72
N LYS A 95 -11.13 -6.98 10.90
CA LYS A 95 -12.46 -6.57 11.38
C LYS A 95 -13.52 -7.67 11.26
N GLY A 96 -13.15 -8.90 11.59
CA GLY A 96 -14.04 -10.07 11.58
C GLY A 96 -14.26 -10.69 10.20
N MET A 97 -13.59 -10.21 9.14
CA MET A 97 -13.66 -10.79 7.80
C MET A 97 -12.41 -11.60 7.52
N SER A 98 -12.56 -12.86 7.20
CA SER A 98 -11.46 -13.77 6.88
C SER A 98 -11.03 -13.66 5.41
N TYR A 99 -9.72 -13.76 5.16
CA TYR A 99 -9.12 -13.68 3.82
C TYR A 99 -8.18 -14.87 3.60
N GLY A 100 -8.37 -15.63 2.54
CA GLY A 100 -7.46 -16.69 2.16
C GLY A 100 -6.14 -16.14 1.60
N LEU A 101 -5.00 -16.70 2.03
CA LEU A 101 -3.70 -16.28 1.53
C LEU A 101 -3.54 -16.57 0.03
N LYS A 102 -4.01 -17.73 -0.43
CA LYS A 102 -3.97 -18.12 -1.84
C LYS A 102 -4.69 -17.11 -2.73
N GLU A 103 -5.91 -16.74 -2.34
CA GLU A 103 -6.70 -15.74 -3.05
C GLU A 103 -6.02 -14.38 -3.00
N LEU A 104 -5.49 -13.98 -1.83
CA LEU A 104 -4.85 -12.67 -1.68
C LEU A 104 -3.60 -12.53 -2.55
N LEU A 105 -2.75 -13.55 -2.59
CA LEU A 105 -1.46 -13.51 -3.27
C LEU A 105 -1.53 -13.96 -4.74
N GLY A 106 -2.68 -14.52 -5.16
CA GLY A 106 -2.90 -14.95 -6.55
C GLY A 106 -2.06 -16.15 -6.99
N GLN A 107 -1.46 -16.88 -6.05
CA GLN A 107 -0.65 -18.06 -6.28
C GLN A 107 -0.95 -19.12 -5.21
N GLY A 108 -0.64 -20.37 -5.52
CA GLY A 108 -1.19 -21.51 -4.80
C GLY A 108 -0.30 -22.28 -3.85
N GLU A 109 0.98 -22.00 -3.76
CA GLU A 109 1.89 -22.79 -2.93
C GLU A 109 2.51 -21.91 -1.84
N PHE A 110 1.99 -22.07 -0.63
CA PHE A 110 2.51 -21.47 0.58
C PHE A 110 2.69 -22.58 1.60
N GLU A 111 3.82 -22.60 2.25
CA GLU A 111 4.08 -23.50 3.37
C GLU A 111 4.25 -22.69 4.64
N GLY A 112 3.66 -23.16 5.74
CA GLY A 112 3.82 -22.59 7.06
C GLY A 112 2.85 -21.44 7.39
N GLU A 113 3.05 -20.87 8.56
CA GLU A 113 2.29 -19.74 9.10
C GLU A 113 2.98 -18.42 8.77
N PHE A 114 2.21 -17.35 8.70
CA PHE A 114 2.69 -16.00 8.44
C PHE A 114 2.24 -15.05 9.54
N ASP A 115 3.11 -14.14 9.92
CA ASP A 115 2.70 -12.96 10.66
C ASP A 115 2.26 -11.88 9.68
N PHE A 116 1.21 -11.15 10.04
CA PHE A 116 0.65 -10.12 9.17
C PHE A 116 0.45 -8.78 9.89
N ALA A 117 0.53 -7.71 9.12
CA ALA A 117 0.08 -6.38 9.50
C ALA A 117 -0.70 -5.75 8.34
N ASN A 118 -1.86 -5.18 8.65
CA ASN A 118 -2.71 -4.48 7.70
C ASN A 118 -2.73 -2.99 8.00
N ILE A 119 -2.24 -2.18 7.07
CA ILE A 119 -2.10 -0.73 7.20
C ILE A 119 -3.00 -0.04 6.17
N TYR A 120 -3.99 0.69 6.65
CA TYR A 120 -4.92 1.47 5.83
C TYR A 120 -4.41 2.89 5.65
N LEU A 121 -4.37 3.37 4.41
CA LEU A 121 -4.03 4.74 4.07
C LEU A 121 -5.32 5.53 3.80
N SER A 122 -5.59 6.52 4.63
CA SER A 122 -6.69 7.46 4.46
C SER A 122 -6.27 8.62 3.55
N PRO A 123 -7.20 9.44 3.02
CA PRO A 123 -6.85 10.56 2.14
C PRO A 123 -5.90 11.61 2.75
N LYS A 124 -5.76 11.65 4.10
CA LYS A 124 -4.83 12.56 4.78
C LYS A 124 -3.38 12.08 4.73
N ASP A 125 -3.16 10.77 4.54
CA ASP A 125 -1.87 10.14 4.69
C ASP A 125 -0.96 10.39 3.48
N TYR A 126 0.33 10.17 3.63
CA TYR A 126 1.32 10.16 2.55
C TYR A 126 1.18 8.85 1.76
N HIS A 127 0.98 8.94 0.44
CA HIS A 127 0.58 7.81 -0.40
C HIS A 127 1.71 7.16 -1.19
N HIS A 128 2.97 7.49 -0.90
CA HIS A 128 4.10 6.73 -1.41
C HIS A 128 4.41 5.57 -0.48
N TYR A 129 4.93 4.49 -1.03
CA TYR A 129 5.34 3.32 -0.28
C TYR A 129 6.81 3.00 -0.52
N HIS A 130 7.45 2.47 0.51
CA HIS A 130 8.88 2.31 0.60
C HIS A 130 9.25 0.91 1.08
N ALA A 131 10.50 0.50 0.87
CA ALA A 131 11.01 -0.76 1.39
C ALA A 131 11.14 -0.69 2.93
N PRO A 132 10.52 -1.64 3.67
CA PRO A 132 10.54 -1.61 5.14
C PRO A 132 11.87 -2.10 5.74
N SER A 133 12.68 -2.79 4.95
CA SER A 133 14.03 -3.28 5.25
C SER A 133 14.79 -3.40 3.95
N ASP A 134 16.07 -3.75 3.99
CA ASP A 134 16.76 -4.21 2.79
C ASP A 134 16.10 -5.50 2.29
N ILE A 135 15.67 -5.49 1.03
CA ILE A 135 14.94 -6.60 0.40
C ILE A 135 15.47 -6.91 -0.99
N THR A 136 15.32 -8.15 -1.39
CA THR A 136 15.46 -8.59 -2.79
C THR A 136 14.08 -8.95 -3.31
N ILE A 137 13.55 -8.21 -4.28
CA ILE A 137 12.28 -8.55 -4.91
C ILE A 137 12.52 -9.73 -5.85
N LYS A 138 11.82 -10.82 -5.62
CA LYS A 138 11.88 -12.05 -6.44
C LYS A 138 10.77 -12.09 -7.48
N LYS A 139 9.60 -11.56 -7.13
CA LYS A 139 8.41 -11.67 -7.96
C LYS A 139 7.42 -10.54 -7.67
N ALA A 140 6.76 -10.04 -8.71
CA ALA A 140 5.57 -9.23 -8.59
C ALA A 140 4.39 -9.95 -9.27
N VAL A 141 3.26 -10.02 -8.59
CA VAL A 141 2.03 -10.63 -9.10
C VAL A 141 0.97 -9.55 -9.18
N TYR A 142 0.60 -9.15 -10.37
CA TYR A 142 -0.56 -8.29 -10.60
C TYR A 142 -1.81 -9.15 -10.71
N ILE A 143 -2.81 -8.84 -9.91
CA ILE A 143 -4.09 -9.54 -9.89
C ILE A 143 -5.18 -8.52 -10.20
N PRO A 144 -5.82 -8.62 -11.38
CA PRO A 144 -6.91 -7.73 -11.75
C PRO A 144 -8.11 -7.95 -10.81
N GLY A 145 -8.89 -6.91 -10.59
CA GLY A 145 -10.03 -7.01 -9.70
C GLY A 145 -10.97 -5.82 -9.79
N LYS A 146 -11.82 -5.72 -8.80
CA LYS A 146 -12.72 -4.59 -8.58
C LYS A 146 -11.99 -3.49 -7.79
N LEU A 147 -12.66 -2.36 -7.61
CA LEU A 147 -12.16 -1.23 -6.81
C LEU A 147 -13.23 -0.86 -5.77
N TYR A 148 -13.49 -1.79 -4.83
CA TYR A 148 -14.37 -1.48 -3.69
C TYR A 148 -13.64 -0.55 -2.71
N SER A 149 -14.41 0.30 -2.02
CA SER A 149 -13.84 1.18 -1.00
C SER A 149 -13.26 0.37 0.17
N VAL A 150 -11.99 0.60 0.47
CA VAL A 150 -11.29 0.01 1.64
C VAL A 150 -11.43 0.84 2.92
N ALA A 151 -12.20 1.96 2.88
CA ALA A 151 -12.45 2.76 4.07
C ALA A 151 -13.12 1.90 5.16
N VAL A 152 -12.69 2.08 6.40
CA VAL A 152 -13.07 1.25 7.57
C VAL A 152 -14.58 0.98 7.67
N LYS A 153 -15.43 1.97 7.34
CA LYS A 153 -16.89 1.85 7.34
C LYS A 153 -17.47 0.86 6.30
N TRP A 154 -16.67 0.44 5.32
CA TRP A 154 -17.07 -0.47 4.25
C TRP A 154 -16.49 -1.87 4.41
N LEU A 155 -15.45 -2.06 5.23
CA LEU A 155 -14.77 -3.35 5.39
C LEU A 155 -15.71 -4.48 5.82
N GLY A 156 -16.71 -4.20 6.66
CA GLY A 156 -17.71 -5.19 7.08
C GLY A 156 -18.90 -5.38 6.11
N LYS A 157 -18.94 -4.68 4.96
CA LYS A 157 -20.07 -4.72 4.02
C LYS A 157 -19.81 -5.56 2.77
N VAL A 158 -18.56 -5.82 2.44
CA VAL A 158 -18.16 -6.64 1.30
C VAL A 158 -17.30 -7.78 1.82
N ASP A 159 -17.83 -8.98 1.72
CA ASP A 159 -17.09 -10.18 2.09
C ASP A 159 -15.85 -10.34 1.21
N SER A 160 -14.73 -10.73 1.84
CA SER A 160 -13.44 -10.95 1.17
C SER A 160 -12.98 -9.76 0.28
N LEU A 161 -13.18 -8.53 0.76
CA LEU A 161 -12.99 -7.31 -0.02
C LEU A 161 -11.59 -7.21 -0.65
N TYR A 162 -10.55 -7.50 0.10
CA TYR A 162 -9.16 -7.37 -0.37
C TYR A 162 -8.80 -8.38 -1.46
N THR A 163 -9.37 -9.58 -1.42
CA THR A 163 -9.14 -10.59 -2.46
C THR A 163 -9.95 -10.30 -3.74
N LYS A 164 -11.00 -9.48 -3.63
CA LYS A 164 -11.81 -9.04 -4.78
C LYS A 164 -11.27 -7.78 -5.45
N ASN A 165 -10.50 -6.97 -4.71
CA ASN A 165 -9.92 -5.75 -5.25
C ASN A 165 -8.68 -6.04 -6.09
N GLU A 166 -8.49 -5.18 -7.09
CA GLU A 166 -7.25 -5.12 -7.86
C GLU A 166 -6.06 -4.91 -6.92
N ARG A 167 -4.99 -5.67 -7.12
CA ARG A 167 -3.82 -5.62 -6.24
C ARG A 167 -2.54 -6.08 -6.92
N VAL A 168 -1.43 -5.70 -6.33
CA VAL A 168 -0.10 -6.19 -6.67
C VAL A 168 0.54 -6.78 -5.42
N ALA A 169 0.98 -8.03 -5.49
CA ALA A 169 1.69 -8.72 -4.43
C ALA A 169 3.17 -8.86 -4.80
N LEU A 170 4.06 -8.30 -3.99
CA LEU A 170 5.50 -8.46 -4.15
C LEU A 170 6.01 -9.54 -3.22
N LEU A 171 6.62 -10.59 -3.77
CA LEU A 171 7.43 -11.55 -3.03
C LEU A 171 8.85 -11.00 -2.91
N CYS A 172 9.27 -10.79 -1.68
CA CYS A 172 10.59 -10.31 -1.33
C CYS A 172 11.31 -11.32 -0.43
N GLU A 173 12.63 -11.27 -0.44
CA GLU A 173 13.51 -11.95 0.51
C GLU A 173 14.26 -10.89 1.32
N MET A 174 14.22 -11.00 2.65
CA MET A 174 14.97 -10.14 3.56
C MET A 174 16.42 -10.64 3.71
N LYS A 175 17.32 -9.84 4.29
CA LYS A 175 18.74 -10.22 4.51
C LYS A 175 18.93 -11.53 5.27
N ASN A 176 18.01 -11.85 6.18
CA ASN A 176 18.03 -13.12 6.93
C ASN A 176 17.50 -14.33 6.13
N GLY A 177 17.26 -14.18 4.81
CA GLY A 177 16.73 -15.23 3.94
C GLY A 177 15.24 -15.51 4.09
N LYS A 178 14.55 -14.86 5.03
CA LYS A 178 13.10 -15.04 5.25
C LYS A 178 12.28 -14.31 4.21
N LYS A 179 11.15 -14.90 3.84
CA LYS A 179 10.22 -14.33 2.85
C LYS A 179 9.35 -13.25 3.48
N LEU A 180 9.11 -12.22 2.68
CA LEU A 180 8.24 -11.09 2.99
C LEU A 180 7.34 -10.85 1.78
N TRP A 181 6.02 -10.75 2.00
CA TRP A 181 5.09 -10.29 1.01
C TRP A 181 4.60 -8.88 1.35
N LEU A 182 4.63 -8.00 0.36
CA LEU A 182 4.02 -6.68 0.41
C LEU A 182 2.86 -6.66 -0.59
N VAL A 183 1.63 -6.59 -0.09
CA VAL A 183 0.43 -6.63 -0.92
C VAL A 183 -0.20 -5.24 -0.96
N PHE A 184 -0.13 -4.61 -2.11
CA PHE A 184 -0.69 -3.30 -2.39
C PHE A 184 -2.09 -3.48 -2.95
N VAL A 185 -3.12 -3.08 -2.19
CA VAL A 185 -4.52 -3.26 -2.56
C VAL A 185 -5.12 -1.95 -3.01
N GLY A 186 -5.58 -1.91 -4.25
CA GLY A 186 -6.31 -0.79 -4.83
C GLY A 186 -7.71 -0.65 -4.24
N ALA A 187 -8.28 0.56 -4.30
CA ALA A 187 -9.61 0.83 -3.76
C ALA A 187 -10.42 1.77 -4.66
N LEU A 188 -11.65 2.04 -4.27
CA LEU A 188 -12.52 3.00 -4.95
C LEU A 188 -11.81 4.36 -5.05
N ASN A 189 -11.84 4.95 -6.24
CA ASN A 189 -11.12 6.15 -6.63
C ASN A 189 -9.59 5.97 -6.78
N VAL A 190 -9.03 4.76 -6.62
CA VAL A 190 -7.62 4.49 -6.93
C VAL A 190 -7.44 4.49 -8.45
N GLY A 191 -6.74 5.50 -8.94
CA GLY A 191 -6.47 5.63 -10.37
C GLY A 191 -5.46 4.59 -10.84
N LYS A 192 -4.36 4.46 -10.11
CA LYS A 192 -3.26 3.53 -10.41
C LYS A 192 -2.40 3.27 -9.18
N MET A 193 -1.77 2.11 -9.16
CA MET A 193 -0.58 1.83 -8.36
C MET A 193 0.62 1.93 -9.30
N LYS A 194 1.63 2.71 -8.94
CA LYS A 194 2.87 2.86 -9.71
C LYS A 194 4.01 2.22 -8.97
N PHE A 195 4.86 1.51 -9.68
CA PHE A 195 6.08 0.91 -9.14
C PHE A 195 7.29 1.55 -9.82
N CYS A 196 8.23 2.08 -9.03
CA CYS A 196 9.40 2.79 -9.56
C CYS A 196 10.42 1.86 -10.18
N PHE A 197 10.39 0.58 -9.84
CA PHE A 197 11.34 -0.42 -10.29
C PHE A 197 10.92 -1.16 -11.57
N ASP A 198 9.64 -1.08 -11.97
CA ASP A 198 9.16 -1.79 -13.17
C ASP A 198 7.89 -1.14 -13.77
N ASP A 199 8.06 -0.40 -14.85
CA ASP A 199 6.97 0.28 -15.57
C ASP A 199 6.03 -0.70 -16.32
N ARG A 200 6.39 -1.98 -16.44
CA ARG A 200 5.54 -3.01 -17.06
C ARG A 200 4.33 -3.35 -16.19
N ILE A 201 4.40 -3.11 -14.87
CA ILE A 201 3.29 -3.33 -13.95
C ILE A 201 2.26 -2.22 -14.15
N GLN A 202 1.25 -2.49 -14.98
CA GLN A 202 0.19 -1.55 -15.31
C GLN A 202 -1.10 -1.94 -14.60
N THR A 203 -1.51 -1.17 -13.60
CA THR A 203 -2.78 -1.35 -12.87
C THR A 203 -3.89 -0.50 -13.45
N ASN A 204 -5.15 -0.82 -13.09
CA ASN A 204 -6.37 -0.24 -13.66
C ASN A 204 -6.39 -0.35 -15.21
N ALA A 205 -5.79 -1.42 -15.71
CA ALA A 205 -5.73 -1.76 -17.11
C ALA A 205 -6.96 -2.61 -17.50
N MET A 206 -7.20 -2.75 -18.80
CA MET A 206 -8.26 -3.63 -19.30
C MET A 206 -7.85 -5.12 -19.27
N ALA A 207 -6.70 -5.44 -18.68
CA ALA A 207 -6.24 -6.82 -18.54
C ALA A 207 -7.12 -7.59 -17.55
N ASN A 208 -7.67 -8.72 -17.98
CA ASN A 208 -8.56 -9.56 -17.18
C ASN A 208 -7.88 -10.85 -16.69
N PHE A 209 -6.55 -10.87 -16.65
CA PHE A 209 -5.78 -12.03 -16.22
C PHE A 209 -4.62 -11.61 -15.31
N THR A 210 -4.24 -12.52 -14.42
CA THR A 210 -3.09 -12.34 -13.53
C THR A 210 -1.80 -12.28 -14.35
N GLN A 211 -0.93 -11.35 -14.02
CA GLN A 211 0.39 -11.19 -14.65
C GLN A 211 1.47 -11.41 -13.60
N ILE A 212 2.49 -12.15 -13.95
CA ILE A 212 3.60 -12.47 -13.08
C ILE A 212 4.88 -11.93 -13.71
N TYR A 213 5.65 -11.19 -12.90
CA TYR A 213 6.95 -10.64 -13.26
C TYR A 213 7.98 -11.22 -12.30
N GLU A 214 9.00 -11.89 -12.83
CA GLU A 214 10.08 -12.47 -12.03
C GLU A 214 11.36 -11.65 -12.16
N TYR A 215 12.14 -11.59 -11.08
CA TYR A 215 13.37 -10.81 -10.98
C TYR A 215 14.48 -11.67 -10.38
N GLU A 216 15.65 -11.62 -10.98
CA GLU A 216 16.81 -12.39 -10.49
C GLU A 216 17.58 -11.65 -9.38
N ASN A 217 17.88 -10.36 -9.58
CA ASN A 217 18.75 -9.58 -8.70
C ASN A 217 18.22 -8.15 -8.47
N LEU A 218 16.95 -8.00 -8.13
CA LEU A 218 16.35 -6.71 -7.86
C LEU A 218 16.46 -6.38 -6.36
N HIS A 219 17.56 -5.76 -5.98
CA HIS A 219 17.82 -5.33 -4.61
C HIS A 219 17.34 -3.91 -4.38
N ILE A 220 16.58 -3.71 -3.31
CA ILE A 220 16.04 -2.42 -2.87
C ILE A 220 16.47 -2.20 -1.42
N LYS A 221 17.01 -1.03 -1.12
CA LYS A 221 17.44 -0.68 0.23
C LYS A 221 16.29 -0.21 1.10
N LYS A 222 16.42 -0.40 2.40
CA LYS A 222 15.51 0.14 3.41
C LYS A 222 15.26 1.63 3.19
N GLY A 223 13.99 2.04 3.24
CA GLY A 223 13.56 3.41 2.99
C GLY A 223 13.52 3.83 1.52
N GLU A 224 14.06 3.03 0.59
CA GLU A 224 13.98 3.32 -0.83
C GLU A 224 12.54 3.24 -1.33
N ARG A 225 12.15 4.18 -2.19
CA ARG A 225 10.79 4.28 -2.70
C ARG A 225 10.48 3.15 -3.67
N LEU A 226 9.46 2.36 -3.35
CA LEU A 226 8.92 1.32 -4.23
C LEU A 226 7.90 1.88 -5.22
N GLY A 227 7.16 2.93 -4.84
CA GLY A 227 6.13 3.50 -5.69
C GLY A 227 5.14 4.41 -4.97
N ASN A 228 3.94 4.55 -5.54
CA ASN A 228 2.85 5.31 -4.93
C ASN A 228 1.47 4.85 -5.40
N PHE A 229 0.47 5.09 -4.56
CA PHE A 229 -0.94 5.03 -4.95
C PHE A 229 -1.40 6.37 -5.52
N GLU A 230 -2.25 6.35 -6.53
CA GLU A 230 -2.87 7.57 -7.08
C GLU A 230 -4.25 7.85 -6.48
N LEU A 231 -4.66 7.33 -5.36
CA LEU A 231 -5.81 7.58 -4.46
C LEU A 231 -6.09 6.34 -3.59
N GLY A 232 -6.51 6.55 -2.33
CA GLY A 232 -6.91 5.64 -1.25
C GLY A 232 -6.59 4.13 -1.35
N SER A 233 -5.98 3.54 -0.32
CA SER A 233 -5.38 2.22 -0.46
C SER A 233 -5.13 1.52 0.86
N THR A 234 -4.67 0.30 0.78
CA THR A 234 -4.22 -0.49 1.92
C THR A 234 -2.98 -1.29 1.55
N ILE A 235 -2.08 -1.49 2.49
CA ILE A 235 -0.98 -2.45 2.36
C ILE A 235 -1.18 -3.56 3.38
N VAL A 236 -1.07 -4.80 2.91
CA VAL A 236 -0.96 -5.97 3.78
C VAL A 236 0.49 -6.46 3.71
N ILE A 237 1.13 -6.50 4.86
CA ILE A 237 2.46 -7.09 5.05
C ILE A 237 2.25 -8.52 5.54
N LEU A 238 2.94 -9.49 4.92
CA LEU A 238 2.97 -10.87 5.38
C LEU A 238 4.44 -11.29 5.47
N SER A 239 4.91 -11.69 6.64
CA SER A 239 6.24 -12.25 6.84
C SER A 239 6.13 -13.72 7.25
N GLU A 240 7.12 -14.55 6.93
CA GLU A 240 7.19 -15.88 7.56
C GLU A 240 7.06 -15.71 9.06
N LYS A 241 6.37 -16.66 9.70
CA LYS A 241 6.14 -16.63 11.15
C LYS A 241 7.44 -16.42 11.90
N ASP A 242 7.38 -15.58 12.92
CA ASP A 242 8.50 -15.23 13.78
C ASP A 242 9.70 -14.57 13.08
N ALA A 243 9.59 -14.22 11.79
CA ALA A 243 10.65 -13.48 11.10
C ALA A 243 10.77 -12.04 11.58
N ILE A 244 9.67 -11.45 12.04
CA ILE A 244 9.60 -10.07 12.54
C ILE A 244 8.85 -10.05 13.86
N GLU A 245 9.45 -9.49 14.89
CA GLU A 245 8.78 -9.16 16.14
C GLU A 245 8.14 -7.77 16.02
N TYR A 246 6.83 -7.74 15.76
CA TYR A 246 6.10 -6.49 15.55
C TYR A 246 5.82 -5.74 16.85
N ASN A 247 6.05 -4.44 16.85
CA ASN A 247 5.63 -3.48 17.89
C ASN A 247 4.41 -2.68 17.40
N LEU A 248 3.29 -3.39 17.21
CA LEU A 248 2.04 -2.86 16.69
C LEU A 248 0.89 -3.08 17.68
N PHE A 249 -0.13 -2.25 17.56
CA PHE A 249 -1.44 -2.44 18.18
C PHE A 249 -2.53 -1.89 17.23
N GLU A 250 -3.74 -2.39 17.37
CA GLU A 250 -4.86 -1.96 16.55
C GLU A 250 -5.15 -0.46 16.70
N ASN A 251 -5.44 0.18 15.59
CA ASN A 251 -5.67 1.62 15.45
C ASN A 251 -4.44 2.50 15.74
N LYS A 252 -3.23 1.93 15.80
CA LYS A 252 -1.99 2.72 15.85
C LYS A 252 -1.85 3.52 14.56
N GLU A 253 -1.75 4.85 14.66
CA GLU A 253 -1.33 5.69 13.55
C GLU A 253 0.18 5.51 13.32
N LEU A 254 0.57 5.31 12.08
CA LEU A 254 1.93 5.06 11.65
C LEU A 254 2.36 6.10 10.64
N LYS A 255 3.63 6.46 10.70
CA LYS A 255 4.29 7.22 9.63
C LYS A 255 5.33 6.34 8.94
N PHE A 256 5.49 6.50 7.63
CA PHE A 256 6.64 5.95 6.91
C PHE A 256 7.92 6.32 7.66
N ALA A 257 8.87 5.39 7.73
CA ALA A 257 10.14 5.48 8.45
C ALA A 257 10.06 5.19 9.98
N GLU A 258 8.87 5.14 10.59
CA GLU A 258 8.72 4.73 11.99
C GLU A 258 9.10 3.25 12.18
N ALA A 259 9.88 2.92 13.20
CA ALA A 259 10.17 1.53 13.56
C ALA A 259 8.89 0.82 14.05
N ILE A 260 8.49 -0.25 13.35
CA ILE A 260 7.28 -1.04 13.68
C ILE A 260 7.57 -2.49 14.04
N GLY A 261 8.84 -2.88 14.03
CA GLY A 261 9.26 -4.22 14.43
C GLY A 261 10.76 -4.40 14.38
N ARG A 262 11.18 -5.58 14.81
CA ARG A 262 12.56 -6.03 14.76
C ARG A 262 12.66 -7.35 14.01
N ILE A 263 13.50 -7.41 13.01
CA ILE A 263 13.81 -8.63 12.25
C ILE A 263 14.63 -9.54 13.16
N ARG A 264 14.20 -10.78 13.31
CA ARG A 264 14.93 -11.78 14.08
C ARG A 264 16.05 -12.38 13.25
N GLU A 265 17.22 -12.50 13.84
CA GLU A 265 18.30 -13.31 13.30
C GLU A 265 17.93 -14.81 13.34
N ILE A 266 18.47 -15.59 12.40
CA ILE A 266 18.26 -17.04 12.32
C ILE A 266 19.17 -17.73 13.32
#